data_d6cc0d1a32bbaca9ce2ea26275ad7f7b
#
_entry.id   d6cc0d1a32bbaca9ce2ea26275ad7f7b
#
_cell.length_a   1.000
_cell.length_b   1.000
_cell.length_c   1.000
_cell.angle_alpha   90.00
_cell.angle_beta   90.00
_cell.angle_gamma   90.00
#
_symmetry.space_group_name_H-M   'P 1'
#
loop_
_entity.id
_entity.type
_entity.pdbx_description
1 polymer ?
#
loop_
_entity_poly.entity_id
_entity_poly.type
_entity_poly.pdbx_seq_one_letter_code
_entity_poly.pdbx_strand_id
1 'polypeptide(L)'
;MIELFEQNIRTNDRQSSKGNQLKWENEGIWYKADYTGYEGLAEYLISHLLKKSTLTEKEFVCYDLEEIKYGSVIYKGAKSKDFLHDDWQIITLERLFQNFFGESLYKTLYRIPEHEERLRFLVQQVERITGLQDFGIYMNKLLTIDAFFLNEDRHTHNIAVLMNGKGDYAYCPIFDNGAGVMADTTMDYPLSGELYSLMDKVQSKTICSEFDEQLDVSEKLYKMNLKFRFTKRDVSDLLANAEIYPEEVRSLSLIHI
;
A
#
# COMPACT_ATOMS: atom_id res chain seq x y z
N MET A 1 -7.02 -2.46 22.65
CA MET A 1 -7.03 -0.98 22.68
C MET A 1 -5.75 -0.47 23.32
N ILE A 2 -5.06 0.44 22.65
CA ILE A 2 -3.85 1.10 23.13
C ILE A 2 -4.11 2.59 23.34
N GLU A 3 -3.52 3.20 24.39
CA GLU A 3 -3.54 4.64 24.59
C GLU A 3 -2.21 5.24 24.11
N LEU A 4 -2.28 6.20 23.19
CA LEU A 4 -1.12 6.88 22.61
C LEU A 4 -1.15 8.38 22.90
N PHE A 5 0.03 8.99 22.93
CA PHE A 5 0.23 10.36 23.35
C PHE A 5 0.90 11.19 22.25
N GLU A 6 0.92 12.50 22.41
CA GLU A 6 1.49 13.43 21.43
C GLU A 6 2.96 13.12 21.09
N GLN A 7 3.76 12.68 22.07
CA GLN A 7 5.15 12.27 21.86
C GLN A 7 5.33 11.08 20.91
N ASN A 8 4.29 10.28 20.70
CA ASN A 8 4.30 9.13 19.80
C ASN A 8 3.95 9.51 18.36
N ILE A 9 3.47 10.72 18.09
CA ILE A 9 3.03 11.17 16.76
C ILE A 9 4.21 11.20 15.79
N ARG A 10 4.00 10.63 14.61
CA ARG A 10 4.94 10.59 13.49
C ARG A 10 4.29 11.02 12.16
N THR A 11 3.16 11.70 12.24
CA THR A 11 2.40 12.12 11.04
C THR A 11 3.23 13.00 10.11
N ASN A 12 4.12 13.84 10.65
CA ASN A 12 4.97 14.73 9.87
C ASN A 12 6.18 14.03 9.22
N ASP A 13 6.58 12.86 9.73
CA ASP A 13 7.76 12.16 9.25
C ASP A 13 7.49 11.40 7.94
N ARG A 14 6.23 11.07 7.69
CA ARG A 14 5.77 10.36 6.48
C ARG A 14 4.42 10.92 6.06
N GLN A 15 4.43 11.95 5.21
CA GLN A 15 3.19 12.47 4.62
C GLN A 15 2.52 11.36 3.80
N SER A 16 1.28 11.01 4.15
CA SER A 16 0.45 10.19 3.28
C SER A 16 -0.09 11.05 2.15
N SER A 17 -0.39 10.45 1.00
CA SER A 17 -0.98 11.12 -0.15
C SER A 17 -2.33 11.77 0.15
N LYS A 18 -3.11 11.19 1.06
CA LYS A 18 -4.35 11.77 1.60
C LYS A 18 -4.12 12.69 2.81
N GLY A 19 -2.88 13.07 3.12
CA GLY A 19 -2.41 14.24 3.88
C GLY A 19 -2.57 14.21 5.40
N ASN A 20 -3.60 13.60 5.99
CA ASN A 20 -3.99 13.83 7.39
C ASN A 20 -4.21 12.58 8.24
N GLN A 21 -3.85 11.39 7.75
CA GLN A 21 -3.97 10.17 8.55
C GLN A 21 -3.02 10.24 9.75
N LEU A 22 -3.57 10.11 10.95
CA LEU A 22 -2.78 10.08 12.18
C LEU A 22 -1.95 8.79 12.24
N LYS A 23 -0.66 8.96 12.50
CA LYS A 23 0.32 7.87 12.64
C LYS A 23 1.13 8.08 13.90
N TRP A 24 1.35 7.00 14.63
CA TRP A 24 2.16 6.97 15.85
C TRP A 24 3.17 5.84 15.77
N GLU A 25 4.25 6.01 16.51
CA GLU A 25 5.21 4.95 16.78
C GLU A 25 5.37 4.83 18.30
N ASN A 26 5.32 3.61 18.80
CA ASN A 26 5.57 3.31 20.19
C ASN A 26 6.22 1.94 20.32
N GLU A 27 7.42 1.93 20.92
CA GLU A 27 8.20 0.70 21.19
C GLU A 27 8.39 -0.22 19.97
N GLY A 28 8.69 0.35 18.81
CA GLY A 28 8.92 -0.39 17.56
C GLY A 28 7.63 -0.90 16.89
N ILE A 29 6.48 -0.36 17.29
CA ILE A 29 5.19 -0.65 16.66
C ILE A 29 4.62 0.64 16.09
N TRP A 30 4.27 0.59 14.80
CA TRP A 30 3.56 1.64 14.10
C TRP A 30 2.07 1.44 14.20
N TYR A 31 1.35 2.54 14.41
CA TYR A 31 -0.10 2.61 14.47
C TYR A 31 -0.60 3.63 13.45
N LYS A 32 -1.65 3.27 12.72
CA LYS A 32 -2.33 4.13 11.75
C LYS A 32 -3.82 4.18 12.10
N ALA A 33 -4.38 5.38 12.34
CA ALA A 33 -5.83 5.52 12.50
C ALA A 33 -6.54 5.53 11.15
N ASP A 34 -7.78 5.07 11.11
CA ASP A 34 -8.67 5.32 9.99
C ASP A 34 -8.95 6.83 9.89
N TYR A 35 -9.09 7.32 8.66
CA TYR A 35 -9.32 8.73 8.39
C TYR A 35 -10.58 8.99 7.56
N THR A 36 -10.68 8.37 6.38
CA THR A 36 -11.80 8.56 5.46
C THR A 36 -12.72 7.35 5.34
N GLY A 37 -12.39 6.25 6.03
CA GLY A 37 -13.21 5.06 5.99
C GLY A 37 -12.72 3.91 6.86
N TYR A 38 -12.28 2.81 6.22
CA TYR A 38 -11.81 1.61 6.92
C TYR A 38 -10.42 1.17 6.44
N GLU A 39 -9.52 2.13 6.33
CA GLU A 39 -8.15 1.92 5.84
C GLU A 39 -7.40 0.85 6.66
N GLY A 40 -7.61 0.83 7.98
CA GLY A 40 -7.02 -0.18 8.86
C GLY A 40 -7.53 -1.59 8.59
N LEU A 41 -8.82 -1.74 8.24
CA LEU A 41 -9.38 -3.01 7.82
C LEU A 41 -8.78 -3.46 6.47
N ALA A 42 -8.61 -2.54 5.52
CA ALA A 42 -7.98 -2.83 4.23
C ALA A 42 -6.53 -3.32 4.42
N GLU A 43 -5.73 -2.62 5.24
CA GLU A 43 -4.35 -3.04 5.57
C GLU A 43 -4.32 -4.44 6.20
N TYR A 44 -5.19 -4.70 7.19
CA TYR A 44 -5.31 -5.99 7.85
C TYR A 44 -5.69 -7.09 6.86
N LEU A 45 -6.80 -6.91 6.14
CA LEU A 45 -7.33 -7.90 5.23
C LEU A 45 -6.33 -8.26 4.14
N ILE A 46 -5.80 -7.26 3.44
CA ILE A 46 -4.85 -7.47 2.35
C ILE A 46 -3.59 -8.17 2.86
N SER A 47 -2.97 -7.68 3.93
CA SER A 47 -1.73 -8.27 4.43
C SER A 47 -1.89 -9.72 4.92
N HIS A 48 -3.04 -10.06 5.52
CA HIS A 48 -3.33 -11.44 5.91
C HIS A 48 -3.62 -12.36 4.72
N LEU A 49 -4.23 -11.85 3.65
CA LEU A 49 -4.42 -12.60 2.40
C LEU A 49 -3.09 -12.79 1.65
N LEU A 50 -2.16 -11.83 1.74
CA LEU A 50 -0.80 -11.98 1.18
C LEU A 50 -0.02 -13.14 1.82
N LYS A 51 -0.27 -13.49 3.09
CA LYS A 51 0.28 -14.73 3.70
C LYS A 51 -0.14 -16.00 2.97
N LYS A 52 -1.25 -15.94 2.22
CA LYS A 52 -1.77 -17.04 1.39
C LYS A 52 -1.49 -16.80 -0.10
N SER A 53 -0.31 -16.30 -0.38
CA SER A 53 0.22 -16.09 -1.74
C SER A 53 1.57 -16.78 -1.91
N THR A 54 2.24 -16.50 -3.01
CA THR A 54 3.62 -16.93 -3.25
C THR A 54 4.67 -15.99 -2.65
N LEU A 55 4.26 -14.89 -2.01
CA LEU A 55 5.16 -13.98 -1.30
C LEU A 55 5.70 -14.63 -0.03
N THR A 56 6.92 -14.29 0.32
CA THR A 56 7.49 -14.58 1.64
C THR A 56 7.11 -13.47 2.63
N GLU A 57 7.13 -13.79 3.93
CA GLU A 57 6.79 -12.81 4.98
C GLU A 57 7.71 -11.57 5.03
N LYS A 58 8.88 -11.63 4.38
CA LYS A 58 9.80 -10.50 4.27
C LYS A 58 9.46 -9.53 3.15
N GLU A 59 8.59 -9.93 2.22
CA GLU A 59 8.26 -9.13 1.04
C GLU A 59 7.09 -8.16 1.28
N PHE A 60 6.38 -8.27 2.40
CA PHE A 60 5.29 -7.36 2.72
C PHE A 60 5.18 -7.10 4.23
N VAL A 61 4.56 -5.98 4.58
CA VAL A 61 4.27 -5.63 5.97
C VAL A 61 2.94 -6.25 6.37
N CYS A 62 2.93 -6.99 7.50
CA CYS A 62 1.71 -7.54 8.07
C CYS A 62 1.11 -6.55 9.07
N TYR A 63 -0.19 -6.34 8.98
CA TYR A 63 -0.94 -5.45 9.85
C TYR A 63 -1.97 -6.24 10.66
N ASP A 64 -2.11 -5.88 11.94
CA ASP A 64 -3.19 -6.32 12.82
C ASP A 64 -4.10 -5.14 13.14
N LEU A 65 -5.36 -5.43 13.51
CA LEU A 65 -6.32 -4.41 13.90
C LEU A 65 -6.01 -3.87 15.31
N GLU A 66 -6.28 -2.58 15.50
CA GLU A 66 -6.14 -1.97 16.82
C GLU A 66 -7.15 -0.83 17.01
N GLU A 67 -7.65 -0.70 18.25
CA GLU A 67 -8.35 0.50 18.72
C GLU A 67 -7.33 1.43 19.38
N ILE A 68 -7.24 2.66 18.90
CA ILE A 68 -6.23 3.63 19.30
C ILE A 68 -6.92 4.77 20.05
N LYS A 69 -6.66 4.88 21.35
CA LYS A 69 -7.12 6.00 22.17
C LYS A 69 -6.09 7.12 22.10
N TYR A 70 -6.50 8.27 21.59
CA TYR A 70 -5.69 9.48 21.57
C TYR A 70 -6.51 10.66 22.10
N GLY A 71 -6.11 11.20 23.24
CA GLY A 71 -6.90 12.19 23.99
C GLY A 71 -8.26 11.61 24.43
N SER A 72 -9.35 12.27 24.04
CA SER A 72 -10.72 11.82 24.32
C SER A 72 -11.33 10.95 23.21
N VAL A 73 -10.62 10.69 22.11
CA VAL A 73 -11.13 10.00 20.94
C VAL A 73 -10.56 8.59 20.87
N ILE A 74 -11.41 7.62 20.50
CA ILE A 74 -11.00 6.26 20.15
C ILE A 74 -11.13 6.11 18.64
N TYR A 75 -10.00 5.84 17.99
CA TYR A 75 -9.92 5.56 16.55
C TYR A 75 -9.87 4.06 16.32
N LYS A 76 -10.47 3.59 15.25
CA LYS A 76 -10.14 2.29 14.65
C LYS A 76 -8.94 2.45 13.76
N GLY A 77 -8.23 1.36 13.51
CA GLY A 77 -7.07 1.40 12.65
C GLY A 77 -6.28 0.11 12.65
N ALA A 78 -5.04 0.21 12.21
CA ALA A 78 -4.12 -0.90 12.12
C ALA A 78 -2.80 -0.62 12.82
N LYS A 79 -2.11 -1.70 13.21
CA LYS A 79 -0.75 -1.67 13.74
C LYS A 79 0.15 -2.63 12.98
N SER A 80 1.43 -2.31 12.89
CA SER A 80 2.47 -3.18 12.35
C SER A 80 3.76 -3.04 13.14
N LYS A 81 4.58 -4.08 13.12
CA LYS A 81 5.97 -3.96 13.62
C LYS A 81 6.74 -3.03 12.69
N ASP A 82 7.66 -2.25 13.28
CA ASP A 82 8.66 -1.57 12.48
C ASP A 82 9.55 -2.62 11.82
N PHE A 83 9.69 -2.53 10.50
CA PHE A 83 10.54 -3.41 9.71
C PHE A 83 11.92 -2.81 9.41
N LEU A 84 12.14 -1.56 9.84
CA LEU A 84 13.44 -0.92 9.68
C LEU A 84 14.42 -1.42 10.74
N HIS A 85 15.65 -1.63 10.33
CA HIS A 85 16.81 -1.80 11.21
C HIS A 85 17.47 -0.44 11.45
N ASP A 86 18.23 -0.30 12.51
CA ASP A 86 18.74 0.96 13.06
C ASP A 86 19.40 1.93 12.07
N ASP A 87 20.07 1.42 11.04
CA ASP A 87 20.79 2.22 10.04
C ASP A 87 20.07 2.32 8.68
N TRP A 88 18.86 1.74 8.56
CA TRP A 88 18.08 1.74 7.33
C TRP A 88 16.97 2.78 7.35
N GLN A 89 16.69 3.37 6.20
CA GLN A 89 15.60 4.32 5.99
C GLN A 89 14.82 4.00 4.71
N ILE A 90 13.55 4.37 4.71
CA ILE A 90 12.69 4.28 3.52
C ILE A 90 12.98 5.47 2.62
N ILE A 91 13.26 5.20 1.36
CA ILE A 91 13.38 6.22 0.30
C ILE A 91 12.31 5.93 -0.74
N THR A 92 11.32 6.82 -0.86
CA THR A 92 10.30 6.71 -1.91
C THR A 92 10.92 6.88 -3.29
N LEU A 93 10.35 6.26 -4.32
CA LEU A 93 10.89 6.38 -5.68
C LEU A 93 10.89 7.83 -6.17
N GLU A 94 9.89 8.62 -5.79
CA GLU A 94 9.86 10.06 -6.09
C GLU A 94 11.06 10.78 -5.49
N ARG A 95 11.33 10.55 -4.18
CA ARG A 95 12.49 11.17 -3.50
C ARG A 95 13.82 10.66 -4.04
N LEU A 96 13.92 9.36 -4.35
CA LEU A 96 15.09 8.77 -4.96
C LEU A 96 15.45 9.47 -6.27
N PHE A 97 14.46 9.59 -7.15
CA PHE A 97 14.63 10.22 -8.47
C PHE A 97 14.94 11.70 -8.35
N GLN A 98 14.23 12.42 -7.47
CA GLN A 98 14.46 13.83 -7.20
C GLN A 98 15.90 14.09 -6.70
N ASN A 99 16.41 13.22 -5.83
CA ASN A 99 17.78 13.36 -5.31
C ASN A 99 18.85 13.15 -6.38
N PHE A 100 18.62 12.27 -7.36
CA PHE A 100 19.59 11.93 -8.40
C PHE A 100 19.52 12.87 -9.62
N PHE A 101 18.31 13.28 -10.03
CA PHE A 101 18.09 13.99 -11.29
C PHE A 101 17.60 15.43 -11.10
N GLY A 102 17.19 15.81 -9.87
CA GLY A 102 16.63 17.12 -9.60
C GLY A 102 15.20 17.33 -10.15
N GLU A 103 14.56 16.25 -10.63
CA GLU A 103 13.24 16.29 -11.28
C GLU A 103 12.24 15.34 -10.59
N SER A 104 10.94 15.59 -10.77
CA SER A 104 9.87 14.70 -10.31
C SER A 104 9.77 13.48 -11.20
N LEU A 105 9.83 12.28 -10.58
CA LEU A 105 9.62 11.00 -11.27
C LEU A 105 8.21 10.94 -11.85
N TYR A 106 7.19 11.28 -11.05
CA TYR A 106 5.81 11.32 -11.50
C TYR A 106 5.64 12.13 -12.78
N LYS A 107 6.12 13.39 -12.79
CA LYS A 107 6.02 14.25 -13.98
C LYS A 107 6.78 13.68 -15.18
N THR A 108 7.92 13.06 -14.95
CA THR A 108 8.73 12.44 -16.01
C THR A 108 8.03 11.24 -16.62
N LEU A 109 7.45 10.35 -15.79
CA LEU A 109 6.69 9.20 -16.25
C LEU A 109 5.51 9.61 -17.14
N TYR A 110 4.73 10.59 -16.73
CA TYR A 110 3.55 11.04 -17.49
C TYR A 110 3.86 11.83 -18.76
N ARG A 111 5.13 12.18 -19.01
CA ARG A 111 5.59 12.67 -20.31
C ARG A 111 5.85 11.55 -21.33
N ILE A 112 5.99 10.32 -20.87
CA ILE A 112 6.15 9.14 -21.72
C ILE A 112 4.75 8.65 -22.08
N PRO A 113 4.32 8.72 -23.36
CA PRO A 113 2.96 8.39 -23.73
C PRO A 113 2.65 6.89 -23.62
N GLU A 114 3.60 6.03 -24.01
CA GLU A 114 3.42 4.58 -24.06
C GLU A 114 3.60 3.96 -22.65
N HIS A 115 2.58 3.26 -22.15
CA HIS A 115 2.56 2.70 -20.80
C HIS A 115 3.66 1.64 -20.59
N GLU A 116 3.96 0.84 -21.61
CA GLU A 116 5.06 -0.13 -21.57
C GLU A 116 6.41 0.55 -21.40
N GLU A 117 6.68 1.61 -22.16
CA GLU A 117 7.91 2.39 -22.05
C GLU A 117 8.00 3.13 -20.70
N ARG A 118 6.86 3.59 -20.17
CA ARG A 118 6.77 4.23 -18.87
C ARG A 118 7.21 3.28 -17.74
N LEU A 119 6.69 2.05 -17.73
CA LEU A 119 7.09 1.05 -16.74
C LEU A 119 8.54 0.61 -16.93
N ARG A 120 8.97 0.41 -18.17
CA ARG A 120 10.36 0.07 -18.50
C ARG A 120 11.33 1.16 -18.02
N PHE A 121 11.01 2.42 -18.29
CA PHE A 121 11.80 3.55 -17.82
C PHE A 121 11.92 3.59 -16.29
N LEU A 122 10.78 3.47 -15.57
CA LEU A 122 10.78 3.45 -14.11
C LEU A 122 11.72 2.37 -13.57
N VAL A 123 11.56 1.13 -14.02
CA VAL A 123 12.38 0.00 -13.57
C VAL A 123 13.86 0.24 -13.86
N GLN A 124 14.21 0.63 -15.08
CA GLN A 124 15.60 0.87 -15.46
C GLN A 124 16.26 1.98 -14.64
N GLN A 125 15.53 3.06 -14.33
CA GLN A 125 16.11 4.13 -13.52
C GLN A 125 16.34 3.67 -12.07
N VAL A 126 15.42 2.92 -11.48
CA VAL A 126 15.60 2.39 -10.12
C VAL A 126 16.78 1.42 -10.09
N GLU A 127 16.86 0.46 -11.00
CA GLU A 127 17.98 -0.49 -11.08
C GLU A 127 19.32 0.21 -11.30
N ARG A 128 19.35 1.23 -12.16
CA ARG A 128 20.54 2.05 -12.41
C ARG A 128 21.03 2.80 -11.17
N ILE A 129 20.10 3.39 -10.41
CA ILE A 129 20.44 4.20 -9.22
C ILE A 129 20.87 3.31 -8.05
N THR A 130 20.13 2.21 -7.83
CA THR A 130 20.23 1.39 -6.62
C THR A 130 21.12 0.16 -6.78
N GLY A 131 21.33 -0.30 -8.02
CA GLY A 131 21.99 -1.58 -8.30
C GLY A 131 21.13 -2.82 -7.99
N LEU A 132 19.87 -2.63 -7.56
CA LEU A 132 18.93 -3.74 -7.33
C LEU A 132 18.62 -4.42 -8.67
N GLN A 133 18.85 -5.73 -8.75
CA GLN A 133 18.51 -6.53 -9.93
C GLN A 133 17.05 -6.99 -9.84
N ASP A 134 16.40 -7.19 -10.99
CA ASP A 134 15.02 -7.71 -11.06
C ASP A 134 13.96 -6.81 -10.38
N PHE A 135 14.16 -5.49 -10.36
CA PHE A 135 13.18 -4.56 -9.82
C PHE A 135 11.84 -4.63 -10.58
N GLY A 136 11.87 -5.04 -11.83
CA GLY A 136 10.67 -5.32 -12.62
C GLY A 136 9.81 -6.45 -12.04
N ILE A 137 10.42 -7.48 -11.44
CA ILE A 137 9.69 -8.55 -10.73
C ILE A 137 8.99 -7.99 -9.48
N TYR A 138 9.68 -7.14 -8.71
CA TYR A 138 9.09 -6.44 -7.57
C TYR A 138 7.90 -5.58 -8.00
N MET A 139 8.04 -4.79 -9.07
CA MET A 139 6.95 -3.98 -9.61
C MET A 139 5.76 -4.83 -10.07
N ASN A 140 6.00 -5.96 -10.77
CA ASN A 140 4.90 -6.84 -11.16
C ASN A 140 4.13 -7.38 -9.95
N LYS A 141 4.81 -7.82 -8.87
CA LYS A 141 4.16 -8.27 -7.63
C LYS A 141 3.30 -7.15 -7.03
N LEU A 142 3.85 -5.94 -6.95
CA LEU A 142 3.16 -4.77 -6.41
C LEU A 142 1.91 -4.43 -7.22
N LEU A 143 2.05 -4.32 -8.55
CA LEU A 143 0.95 -3.99 -9.45
C LEU A 143 -0.13 -5.08 -9.49
N THR A 144 0.25 -6.35 -9.30
CA THR A 144 -0.71 -7.46 -9.15
C THR A 144 -1.54 -7.31 -7.86
N ILE A 145 -0.91 -6.92 -6.75
CA ILE A 145 -1.63 -6.65 -5.50
C ILE A 145 -2.59 -5.48 -5.68
N ASP A 146 -2.11 -4.38 -6.25
CA ASP A 146 -2.91 -3.18 -6.44
C ASP A 146 -4.11 -3.41 -7.37
N ALA A 147 -3.92 -4.17 -8.45
CA ALA A 147 -5.01 -4.54 -9.36
C ALA A 147 -6.04 -5.46 -8.69
N PHE A 148 -5.58 -6.46 -7.94
CA PHE A 148 -6.47 -7.43 -7.30
C PHE A 148 -7.30 -6.81 -6.18
N PHE A 149 -6.71 -5.89 -5.41
CA PHE A 149 -7.37 -5.25 -4.27
C PHE A 149 -7.82 -3.82 -4.56
N LEU A 150 -7.75 -3.35 -5.80
CA LEU A 150 -8.15 -2.00 -6.25
C LEU A 150 -7.48 -0.90 -5.41
N ASN A 151 -6.17 -0.96 -5.23
CA ASN A 151 -5.43 0.04 -4.47
C ASN A 151 -5.17 1.29 -5.32
N GLU A 152 -6.02 2.29 -5.19
CA GLU A 152 -6.00 3.52 -5.98
C GLU A 152 -4.89 4.51 -5.62
N ASP A 153 -4.16 4.29 -4.54
CA ASP A 153 -3.19 5.27 -4.04
C ASP A 153 -1.73 4.87 -4.22
N ARG A 154 -1.45 3.91 -5.11
CA ARG A 154 -0.09 3.48 -5.43
C ARG A 154 0.58 4.42 -6.42
N HIS A 155 1.04 5.57 -5.96
CA HIS A 155 1.83 6.51 -6.75
C HIS A 155 3.32 6.46 -6.35
N THR A 156 4.19 7.22 -7.03
CA THR A 156 5.65 7.20 -6.83
C THR A 156 6.13 7.53 -5.41
N HIS A 157 5.30 8.18 -4.59
CA HIS A 157 5.57 8.41 -3.17
C HIS A 157 5.20 7.22 -2.26
N ASN A 158 4.41 6.26 -2.75
CA ASN A 158 3.99 5.06 -2.01
C ASN A 158 4.70 3.78 -2.49
N ILE A 159 5.72 3.94 -3.33
CA ILE A 159 6.64 2.88 -3.75
C ILE A 159 8.04 3.29 -3.25
N ALA A 160 8.75 2.37 -2.62
CA ALA A 160 10.00 2.69 -1.97
C ALA A 160 11.06 1.59 -2.11
N VAL A 161 12.29 1.99 -1.87
CA VAL A 161 13.44 1.13 -1.58
C VAL A 161 13.98 1.47 -0.20
N LEU A 162 14.77 0.58 0.39
CA LEU A 162 15.51 0.85 1.61
C LEU A 162 16.92 1.31 1.27
N MET A 163 17.45 2.24 2.08
CA MET A 163 18.84 2.71 1.98
C MET A 163 19.44 2.75 3.37
N ASN A 164 20.68 2.24 3.54
CA ASN A 164 21.43 2.33 4.78
C ASN A 164 22.35 3.54 4.84
N GLY A 165 22.99 3.77 5.98
CA GLY A 165 23.94 4.87 6.18
C GLY A 165 25.21 4.79 5.32
N LYS A 166 25.48 3.64 4.66
CA LYS A 166 26.61 3.44 3.76
C LYS A 166 26.25 3.69 2.29
N GLY A 167 24.97 3.90 1.99
CA GLY A 167 24.48 4.07 0.64
C GLY A 167 24.13 2.76 -0.08
N ASP A 168 24.09 1.61 0.62
CA ASP A 168 23.60 0.36 0.05
C ASP A 168 22.07 0.38 -0.01
N TYR A 169 21.52 -0.28 -1.01
CA TYR A 169 20.07 -0.37 -1.21
C TYR A 169 19.54 -1.79 -1.03
N ALA A 170 18.30 -1.90 -0.59
CA ALA A 170 17.56 -3.16 -0.49
C ALA A 170 16.09 -2.95 -0.91
N TYR A 171 15.41 -4.05 -1.22
CA TYR A 171 13.97 -4.02 -1.47
C TYR A 171 13.21 -3.59 -0.21
N CYS A 172 12.28 -2.68 -0.39
CA CYS A 172 11.33 -2.36 0.68
C CYS A 172 10.22 -3.40 0.70
N PRO A 173 9.83 -3.95 1.86
CA PRO A 173 8.59 -4.72 1.97
C PRO A 173 7.41 -3.92 1.41
N ILE A 174 6.48 -4.58 0.73
CA ILE A 174 5.25 -3.95 0.21
C ILE A 174 4.41 -3.50 1.40
N PHE A 175 4.04 -2.23 1.44
CA PHE A 175 3.29 -1.58 2.53
C PHE A 175 2.27 -0.59 1.98
N ASP A 176 1.45 -0.04 2.85
CA ASP A 176 0.49 1.03 2.54
C ASP A 176 -0.57 0.61 1.53
N ASN A 177 -1.33 -0.44 1.90
CA ASN A 177 -2.45 -0.96 1.12
C ASN A 177 -3.81 -0.44 1.63
N GLY A 178 -3.82 0.55 2.51
CA GLY A 178 -5.02 1.07 3.15
C GLY A 178 -6.01 1.74 2.21
N ALA A 179 -5.59 2.10 0.99
CA ALA A 179 -6.49 2.62 -0.05
C ALA A 179 -7.10 1.51 -0.94
N GLY A 180 -6.85 0.24 -0.61
CA GLY A 180 -7.44 -0.90 -1.31
C GLY A 180 -8.87 -1.18 -0.89
N VAL A 181 -9.54 -2.07 -1.62
CA VAL A 181 -10.91 -2.55 -1.37
C VAL A 181 -11.93 -1.42 -1.15
N MET A 182 -11.74 -0.29 -1.84
CA MET A 182 -12.59 0.91 -1.76
C MET A 182 -12.77 1.43 -0.33
N ALA A 183 -11.69 1.48 0.44
CA ALA A 183 -11.73 1.81 1.87
C ALA A 183 -12.20 3.24 2.17
N ASP A 184 -12.08 4.18 1.23
CA ASP A 184 -12.53 5.58 1.40
C ASP A 184 -14.05 5.70 1.25
N THR A 185 -14.79 5.45 2.32
CA THR A 185 -16.25 5.47 2.31
C THR A 185 -16.86 6.85 2.54
N THR A 186 -16.06 7.81 2.98
CA THR A 186 -16.52 9.17 3.28
C THR A 186 -16.53 10.05 2.03
N MET A 187 -15.55 9.90 1.16
CA MET A 187 -15.36 10.77 0.01
C MET A 187 -15.75 10.10 -1.30
N ASP A 188 -15.17 8.90 -1.57
CA ASP A 188 -15.20 8.35 -2.92
C ASP A 188 -16.15 7.16 -3.07
N TYR A 189 -16.28 6.29 -2.04
CA TYR A 189 -17.00 5.01 -2.13
C TYR A 189 -18.03 4.84 -0.99
N PRO A 190 -19.15 5.61 -1.00
CA PRO A 190 -20.13 5.52 0.07
C PRO A 190 -20.74 4.12 0.16
N LEU A 191 -20.93 3.61 1.39
CA LEU A 191 -21.47 2.27 1.67
C LEU A 191 -22.84 2.00 1.05
N SER A 192 -23.63 3.06 0.77
CA SER A 192 -24.93 2.97 0.11
C SER A 192 -24.85 2.91 -1.42
N GLY A 193 -23.65 2.97 -2.01
CA GLY A 193 -23.45 2.95 -3.45
C GLY A 193 -23.68 1.57 -4.05
N GLU A 194 -24.00 1.52 -5.34
CA GLU A 194 -24.05 0.26 -6.10
C GLU A 194 -22.63 -0.19 -6.37
N LEU A 195 -22.30 -1.41 -5.92
CA LEU A 195 -20.92 -1.93 -5.87
C LEU A 195 -20.17 -1.87 -7.19
N TYR A 196 -20.74 -2.47 -8.26
CA TYR A 196 -20.04 -2.54 -9.55
C TYR A 196 -19.82 -1.16 -10.15
N SER A 197 -20.80 -0.26 -9.97
CA SER A 197 -20.64 1.13 -10.39
C SER A 197 -19.57 1.90 -9.59
N LEU A 198 -19.29 1.50 -8.36
CA LEU A 198 -18.18 2.05 -7.58
C LEU A 198 -16.85 1.47 -8.02
N MET A 199 -16.78 0.15 -8.24
CA MET A 199 -15.57 -0.52 -8.76
C MET A 199 -15.10 0.08 -10.08
N ASP A 200 -16.02 0.36 -11.02
CA ASP A 200 -15.73 0.97 -12.32
C ASP A 200 -15.13 2.40 -12.21
N LYS A 201 -15.22 3.03 -11.05
CA LYS A 201 -14.65 4.37 -10.81
C LYS A 201 -13.23 4.33 -10.25
N VAL A 202 -12.83 3.18 -9.68
CA VAL A 202 -11.51 3.07 -9.05
C VAL A 202 -10.43 3.11 -10.11
N GLN A 203 -9.46 4.00 -9.93
CA GLN A 203 -8.38 4.19 -10.89
C GLN A 203 -7.02 3.94 -10.28
N SER A 204 -6.15 3.30 -11.03
CA SER A 204 -4.74 3.19 -10.69
C SER A 204 -4.00 4.52 -10.87
N LYS A 205 -2.92 4.74 -10.13
CA LYS A 205 -2.09 5.96 -10.19
C LYS A 205 -0.62 5.69 -10.44
N THR A 206 -0.24 4.46 -10.78
CA THR A 206 1.18 4.12 -10.94
C THR A 206 1.66 4.37 -12.37
N ILE A 207 1.15 3.62 -13.33
CA ILE A 207 1.60 3.66 -14.73
C ILE A 207 0.51 4.24 -15.64
N CYS A 208 -0.73 3.85 -15.44
CA CYS A 208 -1.91 4.36 -16.14
C CYS A 208 -3.10 4.37 -15.19
N SER A 209 -4.29 4.77 -15.66
CA SER A 209 -5.51 4.82 -14.86
C SER A 209 -6.22 3.47 -14.72
N GLU A 210 -5.98 2.54 -15.65
CA GLU A 210 -6.68 1.27 -15.71
C GLU A 210 -5.83 0.14 -15.10
N PHE A 211 -6.38 -0.56 -14.11
CA PHE A 211 -5.68 -1.65 -13.41
C PHE A 211 -5.35 -2.81 -14.35
N ASP A 212 -6.30 -3.21 -15.20
CA ASP A 212 -6.11 -4.33 -16.14
C ASP A 212 -5.01 -4.01 -17.15
N GLU A 213 -5.02 -2.81 -17.74
CA GLU A 213 -3.99 -2.38 -18.66
C GLU A 213 -2.61 -2.32 -18.01
N GLN A 214 -2.55 -1.80 -16.78
CA GLN A 214 -1.32 -1.73 -16.00
C GLN A 214 -0.76 -3.13 -15.69
N LEU A 215 -1.64 -4.07 -15.35
CA LEU A 215 -1.28 -5.46 -15.08
C LEU A 215 -0.79 -6.15 -16.36
N ASP A 216 -1.52 -6.04 -17.47
CA ASP A 216 -1.15 -6.60 -18.77
C ASP A 216 0.24 -6.13 -19.23
N VAL A 217 0.51 -4.83 -19.12
CA VAL A 217 1.82 -4.24 -19.40
C VAL A 217 2.91 -4.86 -18.53
N SER A 218 2.65 -4.99 -17.23
CA SER A 218 3.64 -5.54 -16.30
C SER A 218 3.91 -7.02 -16.53
N GLU A 219 2.87 -7.82 -16.84
CA GLU A 219 3.01 -9.25 -17.14
C GLU A 219 3.71 -9.50 -18.49
N LYS A 220 3.44 -8.65 -19.48
CA LYS A 220 4.14 -8.69 -20.77
C LYS A 220 5.64 -8.49 -20.60
N LEU A 221 6.05 -7.56 -19.75
CA LEU A 221 7.46 -7.22 -19.53
C LEU A 221 8.18 -8.18 -18.57
N TYR A 222 7.53 -8.56 -17.48
CA TYR A 222 8.19 -9.24 -16.35
C TYR A 222 7.55 -10.58 -16.00
N LYS A 223 6.52 -11.02 -16.72
CA LYS A 223 5.71 -12.22 -16.49
C LYS A 223 4.94 -12.15 -15.16
N MET A 224 4.10 -13.13 -14.90
CA MET A 224 3.36 -13.27 -13.65
C MET A 224 4.29 -13.79 -12.54
N ASN A 225 4.45 -13.00 -11.47
CA ASN A 225 5.35 -13.33 -10.36
C ASN A 225 4.63 -13.51 -9.01
N LEU A 226 3.32 -13.28 -8.98
CA LEU A 226 2.51 -13.44 -7.77
C LEU A 226 1.30 -14.33 -8.06
N LYS A 227 1.04 -15.29 -7.17
CA LYS A 227 -0.15 -16.14 -7.20
C LYS A 227 -0.81 -16.16 -5.83
N PHE A 228 -2.10 -15.89 -5.80
CA PHE A 228 -2.92 -16.03 -4.60
C PHE A 228 -3.40 -17.47 -4.43
N ARG A 229 -3.57 -17.89 -3.17
CA ARG A 229 -4.02 -19.24 -2.79
C ARG A 229 -5.16 -19.22 -1.77
N PHE A 230 -5.72 -18.06 -1.49
CA PHE A 230 -6.83 -17.93 -0.54
C PHE A 230 -8.18 -18.23 -1.19
N THR A 231 -9.15 -18.49 -0.35
CA THR A 231 -10.53 -18.82 -0.71
C THR A 231 -11.50 -17.80 -0.11
N LYS A 232 -12.75 -17.78 -0.59
CA LYS A 232 -13.82 -16.97 0.03
C LYS A 232 -13.98 -17.22 1.52
N ARG A 233 -13.73 -18.47 1.99
CA ARG A 233 -13.75 -18.79 3.40
C ARG A 233 -12.65 -18.07 4.18
N ASP A 234 -11.46 -17.99 3.64
CA ASP A 234 -10.35 -17.27 4.28
C ASP A 234 -10.69 -15.78 4.47
N VAL A 235 -11.32 -15.18 3.47
CA VAL A 235 -11.79 -13.78 3.56
C VAL A 235 -12.89 -13.67 4.63
N SER A 236 -13.90 -14.56 4.61
CA SER A 236 -14.97 -14.56 5.60
C SER A 236 -14.45 -14.71 7.03
N ASP A 237 -13.49 -15.62 7.26
CA ASP A 237 -12.90 -15.85 8.57
C ASP A 237 -12.12 -14.63 9.07
N LEU A 238 -11.38 -13.95 8.19
CA LEU A 238 -10.69 -12.70 8.54
C LEU A 238 -11.66 -11.58 8.89
N LEU A 239 -12.73 -11.40 8.11
CA LEU A 239 -13.73 -10.37 8.37
C LEU A 239 -14.57 -10.68 9.62
N ALA A 240 -14.83 -11.96 9.93
CA ALA A 240 -15.47 -12.34 11.18
C ALA A 240 -14.63 -11.94 12.40
N ASN A 241 -13.31 -12.03 12.32
CA ASN A 241 -12.37 -11.62 13.38
C ASN A 241 -12.18 -10.11 13.49
N ALA A 242 -12.67 -9.31 12.54
CA ALA A 242 -12.54 -7.85 12.52
C ALA A 242 -13.63 -7.14 13.34
N GLU A 243 -13.89 -7.60 14.57
CA GLU A 243 -15.03 -7.19 15.41
C GLU A 243 -15.04 -5.70 15.78
N ILE A 244 -13.90 -5.02 15.71
CA ILE A 244 -13.84 -3.56 15.93
C ILE A 244 -14.58 -2.76 14.85
N TYR A 245 -14.86 -3.38 13.67
CA TYR A 245 -15.63 -2.77 12.59
C TYR A 245 -17.08 -3.22 12.60
N PRO A 246 -18.05 -2.34 12.24
CA PRO A 246 -19.46 -2.71 12.12
C PRO A 246 -19.68 -3.81 11.09
N GLU A 247 -20.75 -4.59 11.25
CA GLU A 247 -21.10 -5.67 10.34
C GLU A 247 -21.31 -5.19 8.90
N GLU A 248 -21.87 -3.99 8.73
CA GLU A 248 -22.08 -3.36 7.44
C GLU A 248 -20.75 -3.21 6.66
N VAL A 249 -19.69 -2.71 7.30
CA VAL A 249 -18.35 -2.57 6.71
C VAL A 249 -17.75 -3.93 6.38
N ARG A 250 -17.86 -4.90 7.31
CA ARG A 250 -17.31 -6.25 7.13
C ARG A 250 -18.00 -7.01 5.98
N SER A 251 -19.30 -6.80 5.80
CA SER A 251 -20.07 -7.45 4.73
C SER A 251 -19.71 -6.92 3.35
N LEU A 252 -19.41 -5.64 3.20
CA LEU A 252 -18.99 -5.04 1.93
C LEU A 252 -17.64 -5.57 1.45
N SER A 253 -16.68 -5.70 2.34
CA SER A 253 -15.36 -6.25 2.01
C SER A 253 -15.42 -7.69 1.48
N LEU A 254 -16.48 -8.46 1.81
CA LEU A 254 -16.71 -9.81 1.28
C LEU A 254 -17.11 -9.83 -0.21
N ILE A 255 -17.69 -8.75 -0.70
CA ILE A 255 -18.28 -8.72 -2.05
C ILE A 255 -17.18 -8.33 -3.07
N HIS A 256 -16.13 -7.66 -2.64
CA HIS A 256 -15.04 -7.15 -3.49
C HIS A 256 -13.95 -8.20 -3.81
N ILE A 257 -13.91 -9.33 -3.14
CA ILE A 257 -12.91 -10.40 -3.25
C ILE A 257 -13.59 -11.71 -3.60
#